data_ed68f9f1bd4ea1e1f08c8444e31c951a
#
_entry.id   ed68f9f1bd4ea1e1f08c8444e31c951a
#
_cell.length_a   1.000
_cell.length_b   1.000
_cell.length_c   1.000
_cell.angle_alpha   90.00
_cell.angle_beta   90.00
_cell.angle_gamma   90.00
#
_symmetry.space_group_name_H-M   'P 1'
#
loop_
_entity.id
_entity.type
_entity.pdbx_description
1 polymer ?
#
loop_
_entity_poly.entity_id
_entity_poly.type
_entity_poly.pdbx_seq_one_letter_code
_entity_poly.pdbx_strand_id
1 'polypeptide(L)'
;AVARAITPKTKAIIPVDIAGVPCDYDRLRFIVEEKKSLFTPSNDIQKALAHIPIVADCAHSFGASYKGTPTGNVADFSSFSFHAVKNFTTAEGGCATWRHIDGIDDEAIYKQFQLLSLHGQDKDALAKTKAGAWEYDIKGTYYKCNMTDIMAAIGLAQFERYPKLLACRKEIIEAYDVAFKDLPVTLLHHYTDEHQSSGHLYLVRLDGRDAEYRNKVIEAMAEAGIATNVHYKPIPMH
;
A
#
# COMPACT_ATOMS: atom_id res chain seq x y z
N ALA A 1 12.02 -17.08 -0.15
CA ALA A 1 10.61 -17.50 -0.31
C ALA A 1 10.08 -17.08 -1.68
N VAL A 2 10.04 -15.76 -2.01
CA VAL A 2 9.43 -15.22 -3.26
C VAL A 2 9.96 -15.93 -4.51
N ALA A 3 11.27 -15.96 -4.73
CA ALA A 3 11.88 -16.58 -5.91
C ALA A 3 11.48 -18.06 -6.12
N ARG A 4 11.19 -18.80 -5.04
CA ARG A 4 10.74 -20.20 -5.09
C ARG A 4 9.25 -20.34 -5.40
N ALA A 5 8.44 -19.30 -5.14
CA ALA A 5 7.01 -19.31 -5.38
C ALA A 5 6.63 -18.92 -6.82
N ILE A 6 7.57 -18.29 -7.56
CA ILE A 6 7.33 -17.89 -8.95
C ILE A 6 7.29 -19.11 -9.87
N THR A 7 6.22 -19.18 -10.68
CA THR A 7 5.98 -20.21 -11.70
C THR A 7 5.55 -19.55 -13.01
N PRO A 8 5.43 -20.28 -14.12
CA PRO A 8 4.87 -19.77 -15.37
C PRO A 8 3.43 -19.21 -15.27
N LYS A 9 2.72 -19.55 -14.18
CA LYS A 9 1.38 -19.02 -13.88
C LYS A 9 1.40 -17.68 -13.16
N THR A 10 2.56 -17.25 -12.63
CA THR A 10 2.68 -15.99 -11.88
C THR A 10 2.51 -14.81 -12.83
N LYS A 11 1.56 -13.92 -12.54
CA LYS A 11 1.21 -12.75 -13.37
C LYS A 11 1.50 -11.42 -12.70
N ALA A 12 1.65 -11.39 -11.39
CA ALA A 12 2.06 -10.23 -10.60
C ALA A 12 2.62 -10.68 -9.25
N ILE A 13 3.39 -9.81 -8.61
CA ILE A 13 3.79 -9.91 -7.20
C ILE A 13 3.17 -8.74 -6.46
N ILE A 14 2.50 -9.02 -5.34
CA ILE A 14 1.87 -8.01 -4.50
C ILE A 14 2.60 -7.97 -3.15
N PRO A 15 3.68 -7.19 -3.03
CA PRO A 15 4.33 -6.95 -1.73
C PRO A 15 3.46 -6.01 -0.90
N VAL A 16 3.47 -6.20 0.43
CA VAL A 16 2.77 -5.34 1.38
C VAL A 16 3.79 -4.60 2.22
N ASP A 17 3.76 -3.27 2.19
CA ASP A 17 4.58 -2.40 3.04
C ASP A 17 4.03 -2.39 4.48
N ILE A 18 4.11 -3.56 5.14
CA ILE A 18 3.50 -3.79 6.45
C ILE A 18 3.99 -2.79 7.49
N ALA A 19 3.09 -2.30 8.34
CA ALA A 19 3.38 -1.33 9.40
C ALA A 19 3.89 0.04 8.89
N GLY A 20 3.94 0.24 7.57
CA GLY A 20 4.51 1.41 6.92
C GLY A 20 5.99 1.28 6.58
N VAL A 21 6.57 0.11 6.76
CA VAL A 21 7.96 -0.19 6.39
C VAL A 21 7.99 -0.69 4.95
N PRO A 22 8.69 0.01 4.03
CA PRO A 22 8.80 -0.43 2.65
C PRO A 22 9.46 -1.81 2.53
N CYS A 23 8.96 -2.62 1.61
CA CYS A 23 9.60 -3.87 1.24
C CYS A 23 10.98 -3.63 0.60
N ASP A 24 11.83 -4.64 0.58
CA ASP A 24 13.09 -4.62 -0.19
C ASP A 24 12.79 -4.72 -1.69
N TYR A 25 12.51 -3.55 -2.30
CA TYR A 25 12.12 -3.46 -3.72
C TYR A 25 13.26 -3.80 -4.66
N ASP A 26 14.50 -3.53 -4.31
CA ASP A 26 15.65 -3.91 -5.14
C ASP A 26 15.77 -5.42 -5.23
N ARG A 27 15.56 -6.11 -4.10
CA ARG A 27 15.55 -7.57 -4.08
C ARG A 27 14.38 -8.14 -4.88
N LEU A 28 13.21 -7.52 -4.80
CA LEU A 28 12.06 -7.93 -5.61
C LEU A 28 12.34 -7.73 -7.11
N ARG A 29 12.90 -6.59 -7.51
CA ARG A 29 13.28 -6.33 -8.91
C ARG A 29 14.32 -7.31 -9.40
N PHE A 30 15.33 -7.58 -8.61
CA PHE A 30 16.33 -8.60 -8.93
C PHE A 30 15.68 -9.97 -9.19
N ILE A 31 14.74 -10.38 -8.33
CA ILE A 31 14.03 -11.67 -8.45
C ILE A 31 13.17 -11.71 -9.72
N VAL A 32 12.43 -10.65 -10.06
CA VAL A 32 11.58 -10.65 -11.25
C VAL A 32 12.42 -10.66 -12.53
N GLU A 33 13.58 -10.01 -12.55
CA GLU A 33 14.51 -10.08 -13.67
C GLU A 33 15.13 -11.47 -13.83
N GLU A 34 15.60 -12.11 -12.76
CA GLU A 34 16.09 -13.50 -12.79
C GLU A 34 15.04 -14.50 -13.30
N LYS A 35 13.76 -14.25 -13.02
CA LYS A 35 12.62 -15.13 -13.38
C LYS A 35 11.88 -14.70 -14.64
N LYS A 36 12.38 -13.73 -15.34
CA LYS A 36 11.78 -13.16 -16.56
C LYS A 36 11.43 -14.19 -17.62
N SER A 37 12.26 -15.23 -17.78
CA SER A 37 12.01 -16.31 -18.75
C SER A 37 10.77 -17.16 -18.44
N LEU A 38 10.27 -17.14 -17.19
CA LEU A 38 9.03 -17.80 -16.81
C LEU A 38 7.78 -16.96 -17.07
N PHE A 39 7.95 -15.67 -17.34
CA PHE A 39 6.83 -14.74 -17.49
C PHE A 39 6.27 -14.76 -18.91
N THR A 40 4.97 -14.94 -19.03
CA THR A 40 4.22 -14.82 -20.29
C THR A 40 3.20 -13.68 -20.13
N PRO A 41 3.37 -12.55 -20.83
CA PRO A 41 2.42 -11.44 -20.79
C PRO A 41 1.03 -11.84 -21.27
N SER A 42 -0.02 -11.30 -20.65
CA SER A 42 -1.42 -11.54 -21.01
C SER A 42 -2.15 -10.29 -21.51
N ASN A 43 -1.52 -9.12 -21.44
CA ASN A 43 -2.07 -7.85 -21.95
C ASN A 43 -0.93 -6.90 -22.36
N ASP A 44 -1.28 -5.76 -22.94
CA ASP A 44 -0.30 -4.83 -23.52
C ASP A 44 0.58 -4.15 -22.46
N ILE A 45 0.02 -3.84 -21.28
CA ILE A 45 0.81 -3.31 -20.15
C ILE A 45 1.89 -4.34 -19.74
N GLN A 46 1.52 -5.60 -19.59
CA GLN A 46 2.46 -6.67 -19.25
C GLN A 46 3.50 -6.92 -20.35
N LYS A 47 3.13 -6.73 -21.63
CA LYS A 47 4.08 -6.81 -22.75
C LYS A 47 5.09 -5.67 -22.70
N ALA A 48 4.63 -4.45 -22.42
CA ALA A 48 5.47 -3.26 -22.32
C ALA A 48 6.44 -3.36 -21.12
N LEU A 49 5.96 -3.80 -19.95
CA LEU A 49 6.80 -4.05 -18.77
C LEU A 49 7.84 -5.15 -19.00
N ALA A 50 7.52 -6.17 -19.79
CA ALA A 50 8.38 -7.31 -20.13
C ALA A 50 8.95 -8.09 -18.91
N HIS A 51 8.36 -7.94 -17.73
CA HIS A 51 8.69 -8.66 -16.49
C HIS A 51 7.40 -8.89 -15.66
N ILE A 52 7.49 -9.73 -14.61
CA ILE A 52 6.38 -9.93 -13.68
C ILE A 52 6.10 -8.61 -12.95
N PRO A 53 4.93 -7.97 -13.14
CA PRO A 53 4.62 -6.69 -12.49
C PRO A 53 4.71 -6.76 -10.97
N ILE A 54 5.27 -5.72 -10.37
CA ILE A 54 5.26 -5.49 -8.92
C ILE A 54 4.14 -4.48 -8.62
N VAL A 55 3.08 -4.94 -7.94
CA VAL A 55 1.92 -4.14 -7.56
C VAL A 55 1.92 -3.96 -6.05
N ALA A 56 2.48 -2.88 -5.55
CA ALA A 56 2.68 -2.67 -4.14
C ALA A 56 1.37 -2.35 -3.41
N ASP A 57 1.09 -3.08 -2.33
CA ASP A 57 0.10 -2.69 -1.33
C ASP A 57 0.75 -1.72 -0.35
N CYS A 58 0.58 -0.44 -0.63
CA CYS A 58 1.07 0.68 0.16
C CYS A 58 0.03 1.21 1.16
N ALA A 59 -0.98 0.38 1.54
CA ALA A 59 -2.05 0.80 2.43
C ALA A 59 -1.55 1.31 3.80
N HIS A 60 -0.33 0.97 4.21
CA HIS A 60 0.31 1.44 5.43
C HIS A 60 1.44 2.45 5.18
N SER A 61 1.90 2.63 3.95
CA SER A 61 3.17 3.34 3.68
C SER A 61 3.02 4.72 3.03
N PHE A 62 1.83 5.34 3.09
CA PHE A 62 1.70 6.73 2.64
C PHE A 62 2.64 7.63 3.45
N GLY A 63 3.51 8.36 2.75
CA GLY A 63 4.57 9.18 3.36
C GLY A 63 5.89 8.45 3.67
N ALA A 64 5.96 7.13 3.44
CA ALA A 64 7.20 6.38 3.51
C ALA A 64 8.05 6.55 2.24
N SER A 65 9.36 6.26 2.35
CA SER A 65 10.27 6.28 1.21
C SER A 65 11.24 5.10 1.23
N TYR A 66 11.67 4.67 0.06
CA TYR A 66 12.70 3.67 -0.16
C TYR A 66 13.82 4.28 -1.01
N LYS A 67 15.04 4.33 -0.45
CA LYS A 67 16.22 4.97 -1.08
C LYS A 67 15.92 6.39 -1.60
N GLY A 68 15.21 7.18 -0.77
CA GLY A 68 14.82 8.54 -1.09
C GLY A 68 13.64 8.69 -2.05
N THR A 69 13.12 7.60 -2.60
CA THR A 69 11.95 7.60 -3.49
C THR A 69 10.67 7.31 -2.69
N PRO A 70 9.60 8.14 -2.80
CA PRO A 70 8.31 7.83 -2.18
C PRO A 70 7.75 6.46 -2.62
N THR A 71 7.14 5.71 -1.70
CA THR A 71 6.64 4.34 -1.96
C THR A 71 5.67 4.25 -3.13
N GLY A 72 4.89 5.30 -3.42
CA GLY A 72 4.02 5.36 -4.61
C GLY A 72 4.75 5.42 -5.96
N ASN A 73 6.09 5.55 -5.97
CA ASN A 73 6.91 5.61 -7.19
C ASN A 73 8.05 4.58 -7.17
N VAL A 74 7.95 3.55 -6.33
CA VAL A 74 8.98 2.51 -6.23
C VAL A 74 8.60 1.26 -7.03
N ALA A 75 7.37 0.77 -6.92
CA ALA A 75 6.84 -0.36 -7.68
C ALA A 75 6.29 0.07 -9.06
N ASP A 76 5.91 -0.90 -9.92
CA ASP A 76 5.30 -0.59 -11.21
C ASP A 76 3.92 0.07 -11.00
N PHE A 77 3.15 -0.47 -10.04
CA PHE A 77 1.90 0.10 -9.54
C PHE A 77 1.90 0.10 -8.02
N SER A 78 1.22 1.06 -7.42
CA SER A 78 1.05 1.14 -5.96
C SER A 78 -0.38 1.53 -5.62
N SER A 79 -0.91 0.97 -4.53
CA SER A 79 -2.23 1.31 -4.01
C SER A 79 -2.14 1.78 -2.57
N PHE A 80 -2.81 2.88 -2.25
CA PHE A 80 -2.88 3.46 -0.90
C PHE A 80 -4.29 3.39 -0.36
N SER A 81 -4.40 3.22 0.95
CA SER A 81 -5.67 3.31 1.68
C SER A 81 -5.71 4.60 2.49
N PHE A 82 -6.84 5.29 2.42
CA PHE A 82 -7.16 6.46 3.24
C PHE A 82 -8.35 6.18 4.16
N HIS A 83 -8.58 4.89 4.47
CA HIS A 83 -9.57 4.47 5.47
C HIS A 83 -9.31 5.12 6.83
N ALA A 84 -10.36 5.22 7.66
CA ALA A 84 -10.37 5.93 8.94
C ALA A 84 -9.22 5.60 9.91
N VAL A 85 -8.71 4.35 9.88
CA VAL A 85 -7.61 3.90 10.77
C VAL A 85 -6.21 4.19 10.23
N LYS A 86 -6.08 4.74 9.01
CA LYS A 86 -4.77 5.01 8.41
C LYS A 86 -4.16 6.31 8.94
N ASN A 87 -2.84 6.45 8.78
CA ASN A 87 -2.11 7.66 9.19
C ASN A 87 -2.62 8.92 8.51
N PHE A 88 -2.89 8.80 7.22
CA PHE A 88 -3.57 9.80 6.41
C PHE A 88 -4.97 9.26 6.09
N THR A 89 -6.01 10.02 6.39
CA THR A 89 -7.38 9.53 6.23
C THR A 89 -8.30 10.55 5.57
N THR A 90 -9.23 10.02 4.77
CA THR A 90 -10.39 10.74 4.23
C THR A 90 -11.69 10.13 4.73
N ALA A 91 -11.69 9.47 5.89
CA ALA A 91 -12.70 8.56 6.44
C ALA A 91 -12.78 7.26 5.62
N GLU A 92 -13.13 7.34 4.37
CA GLU A 92 -13.01 6.29 3.34
C GLU A 92 -12.32 6.90 2.12
N GLY A 93 -11.43 6.12 1.49
CA GLY A 93 -10.75 6.55 0.29
C GLY A 93 -9.45 5.80 0.05
N GLY A 94 -8.78 6.18 -1.02
CA GLY A 94 -7.50 5.65 -1.44
C GLY A 94 -7.06 6.28 -2.75
N CYS A 95 -5.86 5.94 -3.19
CA CYS A 95 -5.40 6.27 -4.51
C CYS A 95 -4.52 5.15 -5.07
N ALA A 96 -4.40 5.12 -6.39
CA ALA A 96 -3.46 4.30 -7.12
C ALA A 96 -2.44 5.21 -7.81
N THR A 97 -1.19 4.77 -7.84
CA THR A 97 -0.11 5.42 -8.59
C THR A 97 0.60 4.37 -9.44
N TRP A 98 1.29 4.82 -10.48
CA TRP A 98 2.11 3.97 -11.32
C TRP A 98 3.35 4.72 -11.78
N ARG A 99 4.37 3.98 -12.14
CA ARG A 99 5.54 4.52 -12.83
C ARG A 99 5.26 4.57 -14.32
N HIS A 100 5.85 5.54 -15.01
CA HIS A 100 5.79 5.58 -16.47
C HIS A 100 6.24 4.24 -17.07
N ILE A 101 5.48 3.76 -18.05
CA ILE A 101 5.72 2.50 -18.76
C ILE A 101 5.98 2.84 -20.22
N ASP A 102 7.18 2.59 -20.72
CA ASP A 102 7.56 2.88 -22.09
C ASP A 102 6.59 2.23 -23.09
N GLY A 103 6.10 3.03 -24.02
CA GLY A 103 5.13 2.59 -25.04
C GLY A 103 3.67 2.50 -24.57
N ILE A 104 3.37 2.86 -23.31
CA ILE A 104 2.00 2.98 -22.80
C ILE A 104 1.72 4.45 -22.45
N ASP A 105 0.60 4.97 -22.91
CA ASP A 105 0.14 6.32 -22.61
C ASP A 105 -0.39 6.39 -21.16
N ASP A 106 0.20 7.24 -20.33
CA ASP A 106 -0.22 7.46 -18.94
C ASP A 106 -1.67 7.96 -18.84
N GLU A 107 -2.12 8.76 -19.83
CA GLU A 107 -3.51 9.21 -19.89
C GLU A 107 -4.47 8.03 -20.14
N ALA A 108 -4.06 7.03 -20.92
CA ALA A 108 -4.85 5.82 -21.12
C ALA A 108 -4.97 4.99 -19.84
N ILE A 109 -3.90 4.89 -19.05
CA ILE A 109 -3.92 4.24 -17.73
C ILE A 109 -4.87 5.01 -16.79
N TYR A 110 -4.76 6.33 -16.72
CA TYR A 110 -5.62 7.18 -15.91
C TYR A 110 -7.11 7.00 -16.26
N LYS A 111 -7.45 7.06 -17.54
CA LYS A 111 -8.82 6.83 -18.02
C LYS A 111 -9.33 5.44 -17.66
N GLN A 112 -8.48 4.42 -17.73
CA GLN A 112 -8.85 3.07 -17.32
C GLN A 112 -9.17 3.01 -15.81
N PHE A 113 -8.39 3.66 -14.94
CA PHE A 113 -8.70 3.76 -13.52
C PHE A 113 -10.01 4.53 -13.26
N GLN A 114 -10.25 5.63 -13.96
CA GLN A 114 -11.54 6.36 -13.89
C GLN A 114 -12.71 5.45 -14.26
N LEU A 115 -12.60 4.74 -15.37
CA LEU A 115 -13.63 3.81 -15.84
C LEU A 115 -13.92 2.70 -14.82
N LEU A 116 -12.87 2.10 -14.26
CA LEU A 116 -12.96 1.04 -13.24
C LEU A 116 -13.59 1.53 -11.94
N SER A 117 -13.33 2.78 -11.53
CA SER A 117 -13.80 3.35 -10.27
C SER A 117 -15.19 4.00 -10.37
N LEU A 118 -15.68 4.30 -11.57
CA LEU A 118 -16.94 5.00 -11.83
C LEU A 118 -17.92 4.12 -12.63
N HIS A 119 -18.15 2.90 -12.17
CA HIS A 119 -19.11 1.92 -12.71
C HIS A 119 -19.11 1.75 -14.25
N GLY A 120 -17.97 1.92 -14.89
CA GLY A 120 -17.81 1.76 -16.34
C GLY A 120 -18.30 2.93 -17.17
N GLN A 121 -18.63 4.05 -16.57
CA GLN A 121 -19.08 5.24 -17.25
C GLN A 121 -17.93 5.97 -17.93
N ASP A 122 -18.03 6.28 -19.22
CA ASP A 122 -16.96 6.89 -20.02
C ASP A 122 -16.84 8.41 -19.90
N LYS A 123 -17.76 9.06 -19.17
CA LYS A 123 -17.71 10.50 -18.87
C LYS A 123 -17.85 10.73 -17.36
N ASP A 124 -16.95 11.51 -16.81
CA ASP A 124 -17.03 11.99 -15.42
C ASP A 124 -18.04 13.16 -15.26
N ALA A 125 -18.23 13.62 -14.03
CA ALA A 125 -19.15 14.72 -13.73
C ALA A 125 -18.74 16.02 -14.40
N LEU A 126 -17.42 16.32 -14.49
CA LEU A 126 -16.91 17.54 -15.11
C LEU A 126 -17.15 17.56 -16.62
N ALA A 127 -16.96 16.43 -17.29
CA ALA A 127 -17.25 16.31 -18.73
C ALA A 127 -18.73 16.52 -19.04
N LYS A 128 -19.64 16.22 -18.10
CA LYS A 128 -21.10 16.40 -18.24
C LYS A 128 -21.59 17.84 -18.00
N THR A 129 -20.77 18.73 -17.49
CA THR A 129 -21.18 20.13 -17.22
C THR A 129 -21.33 20.97 -18.50
N LYS A 130 -20.80 20.51 -19.63
CA LYS A 130 -20.97 21.19 -20.93
C LYS A 130 -22.39 21.03 -21.43
N ALA A 131 -22.97 22.10 -21.96
CA ALA A 131 -24.30 22.08 -22.54
C ALA A 131 -24.42 20.98 -23.63
N GLY A 132 -25.43 20.13 -23.53
CA GLY A 132 -25.65 18.98 -24.41
C GLY A 132 -24.80 17.74 -24.14
N ALA A 133 -23.94 17.73 -23.10
CA ALA A 133 -23.06 16.60 -22.78
C ALA A 133 -23.66 15.57 -21.81
N TRP A 134 -24.98 15.46 -21.73
CA TRP A 134 -25.70 14.55 -20.83
C TRP A 134 -25.52 13.07 -21.19
N GLU A 135 -25.32 12.77 -22.47
CA GLU A 135 -25.19 11.40 -22.96
C GLU A 135 -23.82 10.81 -22.60
N TYR A 136 -23.83 9.59 -22.10
CA TYR A 136 -22.65 8.79 -21.76
C TYR A 136 -22.91 7.31 -22.03
N ASP A 137 -21.85 6.54 -22.21
CA ASP A 137 -21.91 5.09 -22.35
C ASP A 137 -21.40 4.37 -21.10
N ILE A 138 -21.91 3.15 -20.90
CA ILE A 138 -21.36 2.19 -19.93
C ILE A 138 -20.50 1.18 -20.71
N LYS A 139 -19.20 1.26 -20.50
CA LYS A 139 -18.21 0.42 -21.20
C LYS A 139 -18.01 -0.96 -20.57
N GLY A 140 -18.52 -1.20 -19.36
CA GLY A 140 -18.43 -2.47 -18.67
C GLY A 140 -19.02 -2.43 -17.25
N THR A 141 -19.16 -3.60 -16.64
CA THR A 141 -19.64 -3.76 -15.27
C THR A 141 -18.46 -3.64 -14.30
N TYR A 142 -18.20 -2.42 -13.82
CA TYR A 142 -17.09 -2.10 -12.92
C TYR A 142 -17.58 -1.56 -11.58
N TYR A 143 -16.65 -1.13 -10.73
CA TYR A 143 -16.92 -0.72 -9.36
C TYR A 143 -17.45 0.71 -9.28
N LYS A 144 -18.11 1.04 -8.16
CA LYS A 144 -18.43 2.40 -7.76
C LYS A 144 -17.61 2.72 -6.51
N CYS A 145 -16.41 3.26 -6.71
CA CYS A 145 -15.45 3.53 -5.64
C CYS A 145 -14.67 4.85 -5.84
N ASN A 146 -15.24 5.79 -6.57
CA ASN A 146 -14.65 7.12 -6.72
C ASN A 146 -14.69 7.91 -5.40
N MET A 147 -13.66 8.70 -5.16
CA MET A 147 -13.61 9.64 -4.03
C MET A 147 -14.63 10.76 -4.25
N THR A 148 -15.35 11.15 -3.20
CA THR A 148 -16.25 12.33 -3.22
C THR A 148 -15.48 13.59 -2.87
N ASP A 149 -16.03 14.77 -3.24
CA ASP A 149 -15.42 16.07 -2.90
C ASP A 149 -15.33 16.29 -1.38
N ILE A 150 -16.28 15.75 -0.61
CA ILE A 150 -16.25 15.80 0.86
C ILE A 150 -15.04 15.04 1.38
N MET A 151 -14.80 13.82 0.90
CA MET A 151 -13.62 13.03 1.28
C MET A 151 -12.32 13.72 0.84
N ALA A 152 -12.29 14.28 -0.37
CA ALA A 152 -11.15 15.02 -0.87
C ALA A 152 -10.84 16.25 -0.01
N ALA A 153 -11.85 16.98 0.43
CA ALA A 153 -11.68 18.14 1.33
C ALA A 153 -11.08 17.74 2.68
N ILE A 154 -11.54 16.62 3.27
CA ILE A 154 -10.90 16.05 4.48
C ILE A 154 -9.43 15.74 4.21
N GLY A 155 -9.13 15.12 3.06
CA GLY A 155 -7.77 14.81 2.65
C GLY A 155 -6.87 16.04 2.54
N LEU A 156 -7.35 17.12 1.93
CA LEU A 156 -6.59 18.36 1.82
C LEU A 156 -6.23 18.93 3.20
N ALA A 157 -7.18 18.98 4.14
CA ALA A 157 -6.93 19.44 5.50
C ALA A 157 -5.95 18.51 6.27
N GLN A 158 -6.01 17.20 6.04
CA GLN A 158 -5.06 16.24 6.60
C GLN A 158 -3.66 16.42 6.01
N PHE A 159 -3.56 16.68 4.71
CA PHE A 159 -2.30 16.75 3.98
C PHE A 159 -1.39 17.88 4.50
N GLU A 160 -1.96 19.03 4.80
CA GLU A 160 -1.22 20.17 5.39
C GLU A 160 -0.54 19.80 6.73
N ARG A 161 -1.17 18.94 7.52
CA ARG A 161 -0.70 18.52 8.84
C ARG A 161 0.18 17.28 8.80
N TYR A 162 0.18 16.57 7.70
CA TYR A 162 0.73 15.22 7.61
C TYR A 162 2.23 15.12 7.90
N PRO A 163 3.10 16.05 7.43
CA PRO A 163 4.53 16.03 7.79
C PRO A 163 4.78 16.06 9.30
N LYS A 164 3.99 16.86 10.04
CA LYS A 164 4.07 16.92 11.51
C LYS A 164 3.61 15.61 12.16
N LEU A 165 2.56 14.98 11.63
CA LEU A 165 2.09 13.69 12.13
C LEU A 165 3.13 12.58 11.92
N LEU A 166 3.80 12.55 10.77
CA LEU A 166 4.89 11.61 10.49
C LEU A 166 6.07 11.81 11.45
N ALA A 167 6.47 13.05 11.70
CA ALA A 167 7.55 13.36 12.64
C ALA A 167 7.22 12.88 14.06
N CYS A 168 6.03 13.15 14.56
CA CYS A 168 5.58 12.69 15.88
C CYS A 168 5.55 11.14 15.98
N ARG A 169 5.10 10.45 14.92
CA ARG A 169 5.13 8.98 14.88
C ARG A 169 6.56 8.44 14.91
N LYS A 170 7.49 9.11 14.23
CA LYS A 170 8.91 8.75 14.27
C LYS A 170 9.46 8.84 15.69
N GLU A 171 9.23 9.95 16.38
CA GLU A 171 9.66 10.14 17.78
C GLU A 171 9.11 9.04 18.70
N ILE A 172 7.84 8.66 18.54
CA ILE A 172 7.22 7.57 19.33
C ILE A 172 7.90 6.23 19.04
N ILE A 173 8.14 5.90 17.78
CA ILE A 173 8.78 4.64 17.37
C ILE A 173 10.21 4.57 17.91
N GLU A 174 10.99 5.63 17.78
CA GLU A 174 12.36 5.71 18.30
C GLU A 174 12.39 5.54 19.83
N ALA A 175 11.40 6.10 20.55
CA ALA A 175 11.24 5.90 21.98
C ALA A 175 10.93 4.43 22.33
N TYR A 176 10.07 3.76 21.56
CA TYR A 176 9.79 2.34 21.73
C TYR A 176 11.01 1.47 21.40
N ASP A 177 11.75 1.77 20.35
CA ASP A 177 12.97 1.04 19.98
C ASP A 177 14.00 1.06 21.13
N VAL A 178 14.16 2.22 21.78
CA VAL A 178 15.02 2.36 22.97
C VAL A 178 14.49 1.55 24.16
N ALA A 179 13.18 1.61 24.42
CA ALA A 179 12.56 0.94 25.56
C ALA A 179 12.56 -0.59 25.42
N PHE A 180 12.47 -1.12 24.20
CA PHE A 180 12.32 -2.55 23.94
C PHE A 180 13.61 -3.25 23.52
N LYS A 181 14.73 -2.53 23.39
CA LYS A 181 16.01 -3.07 22.86
C LYS A 181 16.55 -4.28 23.63
N ASP A 182 16.29 -4.35 24.94
CA ASP A 182 16.80 -5.41 25.82
C ASP A 182 15.74 -6.49 26.14
N LEU A 183 14.55 -6.39 25.53
CA LEU A 183 13.50 -7.40 25.68
C LEU A 183 13.69 -8.55 24.68
N PRO A 184 13.21 -9.77 25.00
CA PRO A 184 13.29 -10.93 24.10
C PRO A 184 12.20 -10.84 23.00
N VAL A 185 12.32 -9.82 22.16
CA VAL A 185 11.39 -9.52 21.08
C VAL A 185 12.14 -9.19 19.79
N THR A 186 11.51 -9.46 18.66
CA THR A 186 11.97 -8.98 17.35
C THR A 186 11.08 -7.81 16.92
N LEU A 187 11.70 -6.70 16.56
CA LEU A 187 11.06 -5.47 16.10
C LEU A 187 11.29 -5.28 14.59
N LEU A 188 10.45 -4.49 13.94
CA LEU A 188 10.72 -4.01 12.60
C LEU A 188 11.66 -2.80 12.67
N HIS A 189 12.63 -2.73 11.77
CA HIS A 189 13.47 -1.55 11.61
C HIS A 189 12.71 -0.51 10.77
N HIS A 190 12.15 0.49 11.44
CA HIS A 190 11.34 1.51 10.78
C HIS A 190 12.17 2.55 10.00
N TYR A 191 13.36 2.86 10.48
CA TYR A 191 14.22 3.90 9.91
C TYR A 191 15.62 3.35 9.73
N THR A 192 16.10 3.36 8.51
CA THR A 192 17.44 2.94 8.12
C THR A 192 17.99 3.90 7.08
N ASP A 193 19.24 3.68 6.63
CA ASP A 193 19.82 4.46 5.51
C ASP A 193 19.10 4.18 4.19
N GLU A 194 18.42 3.03 4.06
CA GLU A 194 17.73 2.64 2.83
C GLU A 194 16.24 3.01 2.81
N HIS A 195 15.58 3.08 3.96
CA HIS A 195 14.16 3.41 3.99
C HIS A 195 13.74 4.23 5.20
N GLN A 196 12.67 4.99 5.02
CA GLN A 196 11.96 5.73 6.04
C GLN A 196 10.52 5.26 6.08
N SER A 197 10.08 4.72 7.20
CA SER A 197 8.72 4.24 7.42
C SER A 197 7.73 5.39 7.61
N SER A 198 6.46 5.16 7.28
CA SER A 198 5.36 6.03 7.69
C SER A 198 4.99 5.89 9.18
N GLY A 199 5.53 4.88 9.87
CA GLY A 199 5.24 4.61 11.27
C GLY A 199 3.77 4.25 11.54
N HIS A 200 3.15 3.45 10.66
CA HIS A 200 1.72 3.14 10.79
C HIS A 200 1.42 2.25 11.99
N LEU A 201 2.17 1.17 12.17
CA LEU A 201 2.05 0.26 13.30
C LEU A 201 3.42 0.00 13.91
N TYR A 202 3.46 -0.29 15.20
CA TYR A 202 4.64 -0.82 15.87
C TYR A 202 4.43 -2.31 16.15
N LEU A 203 5.02 -3.16 15.32
CA LEU A 203 4.86 -4.62 15.42
C LEU A 203 5.93 -5.22 16.32
N VAL A 204 5.48 -5.98 17.32
CA VAL A 204 6.35 -6.69 18.27
C VAL A 204 6.13 -8.19 18.11
N ARG A 205 7.17 -8.93 17.76
CA ARG A 205 7.15 -10.39 17.76
C ARG A 205 7.82 -10.91 19.02
N LEU A 206 7.08 -11.68 19.81
CA LEU A 206 7.58 -12.32 21.03
C LEU A 206 8.45 -13.53 20.66
N ASP A 207 9.74 -13.49 20.93
CA ASP A 207 10.69 -14.52 20.51
C ASP A 207 10.52 -15.81 21.32
N GLY A 208 10.48 -16.94 20.59
CA GLY A 208 10.35 -18.26 21.21
C GLY A 208 9.01 -18.51 21.91
N ARG A 209 7.97 -17.70 21.66
CA ARG A 209 6.65 -17.83 22.27
C ARG A 209 5.61 -18.26 21.24
N ASP A 210 4.61 -19.01 21.71
CA ASP A 210 3.47 -19.49 20.92
C ASP A 210 2.29 -18.49 20.94
N ALA A 211 1.20 -18.89 20.27
CA ALA A 211 0.00 -18.06 20.19
C ALA A 211 -0.75 -17.96 21.53
N GLU A 212 -0.69 -18.98 22.39
CA GLU A 212 -1.32 -18.95 23.71
C GLU A 212 -0.63 -17.94 24.61
N TYR A 213 0.71 -17.94 24.65
CA TYR A 213 1.46 -16.94 25.40
C TYR A 213 1.19 -15.52 24.90
N ARG A 214 1.17 -15.31 23.56
CA ARG A 214 0.83 -14.01 22.97
C ARG A 214 -0.56 -13.55 23.43
N ASN A 215 -1.55 -14.41 23.44
CA ASN A 215 -2.91 -14.05 23.87
C ASN A 215 -2.94 -13.59 25.33
N LYS A 216 -2.22 -14.29 26.23
CA LYS A 216 -2.06 -13.88 27.63
C LYS A 216 -1.39 -12.51 27.77
N VAL A 217 -0.40 -12.20 26.91
CA VAL A 217 0.23 -10.87 26.87
C VAL A 217 -0.75 -9.80 26.44
N ILE A 218 -1.60 -10.07 25.42
CA ILE A 218 -2.64 -9.14 24.98
C ILE A 218 -3.64 -8.85 26.10
N GLU A 219 -4.06 -9.87 26.85
CA GLU A 219 -4.97 -9.72 28.01
C GLU A 219 -4.32 -8.87 29.10
N ALA A 220 -3.09 -9.18 29.49
CA ALA A 220 -2.36 -8.43 30.52
C ALA A 220 -2.11 -6.96 30.11
N MET A 221 -1.82 -6.70 28.82
CA MET A 221 -1.69 -5.34 28.30
C MET A 221 -3.03 -4.59 28.38
N ALA A 222 -4.14 -5.25 28.04
CA ALA A 222 -5.48 -4.66 28.14
C ALA A 222 -5.86 -4.33 29.59
N GLU A 223 -5.52 -5.20 30.55
CA GLU A 223 -5.69 -4.95 32.00
C GLU A 223 -4.86 -3.74 32.47
N ALA A 224 -3.69 -3.54 31.87
CA ALA A 224 -2.84 -2.36 32.10
C ALA A 224 -3.32 -1.10 31.35
N GLY A 225 -4.46 -1.16 30.65
CA GLY A 225 -5.02 -0.04 29.90
C GLY A 225 -4.39 0.20 28.52
N ILE A 226 -3.62 -0.77 28.00
CA ILE A 226 -2.94 -0.68 26.69
C ILE A 226 -3.59 -1.65 25.72
N ALA A 227 -4.36 -1.12 24.77
CA ALA A 227 -5.00 -1.92 23.72
C ALA A 227 -3.97 -2.38 22.69
N THR A 228 -3.86 -3.70 22.51
CA THR A 228 -3.01 -4.33 21.50
C THR A 228 -3.83 -5.28 20.63
N ASN A 229 -3.33 -5.62 19.43
CA ASN A 229 -4.03 -6.50 18.51
C ASN A 229 -3.04 -7.38 17.71
N VAL A 230 -3.58 -8.39 17.01
CA VAL A 230 -2.81 -9.24 16.11
C VAL A 230 -2.93 -8.71 14.67
N HIS A 231 -1.79 -8.45 14.03
CA HIS A 231 -1.73 -8.07 12.63
C HIS A 231 -0.89 -9.08 11.83
N TYR A 232 -1.49 -10.05 11.09
CA TYR A 232 -2.93 -10.32 10.92
C TYR A 232 -3.19 -11.83 11.04
N LYS A 233 -4.46 -12.24 11.16
CA LYS A 233 -4.83 -13.60 10.85
C LYS A 233 -4.74 -13.78 9.32
N PRO A 234 -3.92 -14.69 8.80
CA PRO A 234 -3.79 -14.89 7.35
C PRO A 234 -5.13 -15.28 6.72
N ILE A 235 -5.43 -14.72 5.53
CA ILE A 235 -6.70 -14.98 4.82
C ILE A 235 -7.02 -16.48 4.69
N PRO A 236 -6.06 -17.38 4.36
CA PRO A 236 -6.33 -18.81 4.29
C PRO A 236 -6.73 -19.48 5.62
N MET A 237 -6.62 -18.76 6.74
CA MET A 237 -6.98 -19.26 8.07
C MET A 237 -8.36 -18.76 8.56
N HIS A 238 -9.09 -18.05 7.70
CA HIS A 238 -10.47 -17.62 7.95
C HIS A 238 -11.49 -18.65 7.52
#